data_ac8ec4e34d53775a22881ff0045350a0
#
_entry.id   ac8ec4e34d53775a22881ff0045350a0
#
_cell.length_a   1.000
_cell.length_b   1.000
_cell.length_c   1.000
_cell.angle_alpha   90.00
_cell.angle_beta   90.00
_cell.angle_gamma   90.00
#
_symmetry.space_group_name_H-M   'P 1'
#
loop_
_entity.id
_entity.type
_entity.pdbx_description
1 polymer ?
#
loop_
_entity_poly.entity_id
_entity_poly.type
_entity_poly.pdbx_seq_one_letter_code
_entity_poly.pdbx_strand_id
1 'polypeptide(L)'
;MDLNSLPGIVPTSSINILTLSGIVGDSAFVELIVAGKLIFSDSFAVLDGALELWNFGDMVIDAAGDAVAPSCSIRVSADGGGLGVSFIAVVTRIDLDYEGKLPDFNSNFLDSSAVTLAPPGARTALAAVGSDIRETGLPPLSLSFVNDGSDMIPDSMLVEGKLSGAAAVYEFDLPEKPGLYRADLGHRHHFFLVAQLGEHHVIFCRNCMNAPEYIYLRAKVTLQRTRTVNSAMIGGRAKEYDMKLVSEYEVSASGLPESLFIPVSLLPSASSISIDGVPAAVSELKTQLSRESDELFECKFTATLSRNLLTPANAAARSRIFRTQFDPSFN
;
A
#
# COMPACT_ATOMS: atom_id res chain seq x y z
N MET A 1 21.48 0.80 -9.32
CA MET A 1 22.18 0.33 -8.07
C MET A 1 23.13 -0.79 -8.43
N ASP A 2 24.31 -0.85 -7.83
CA ASP A 2 25.29 -1.91 -8.11
C ASP A 2 24.92 -3.20 -7.35
N LEU A 3 24.78 -4.30 -8.08
CA LEU A 3 24.41 -5.61 -7.52
C LEU A 3 25.49 -6.16 -6.57
N ASN A 4 26.76 -5.84 -6.80
CA ASN A 4 27.87 -6.27 -5.94
C ASN A 4 27.84 -5.63 -4.54
N SER A 5 27.20 -4.48 -4.40
CA SER A 5 27.09 -3.70 -3.16
C SER A 5 25.64 -3.55 -2.66
N LEU A 6 24.76 -4.48 -3.06
CA LEU A 6 23.34 -4.40 -2.70
C LEU A 6 23.17 -4.57 -1.18
N PRO A 7 22.50 -3.64 -0.47
CA PRO A 7 22.18 -3.78 0.94
C PRO A 7 21.28 -4.99 1.22
N GLY A 8 21.34 -5.52 2.44
CA GLY A 8 20.50 -6.66 2.84
C GLY A 8 19.00 -6.37 2.84
N ILE A 9 18.59 -5.10 2.94
CA ILE A 9 17.19 -4.62 2.84
C ILE A 9 17.17 -3.42 1.91
N VAL A 10 16.35 -3.48 0.86
CA VAL A 10 16.27 -2.44 -0.18
C VAL A 10 14.82 -2.18 -0.60
N PRO A 11 14.45 -0.93 -0.94
CA PRO A 11 13.17 -0.65 -1.57
C PRO A 11 13.17 -1.12 -3.02
N THR A 12 12.02 -1.58 -3.52
CA THR A 12 11.90 -2.05 -4.91
C THR A 12 12.16 -0.92 -5.92
N SER A 13 11.85 0.33 -5.58
CA SER A 13 12.16 1.48 -6.43
C SER A 13 13.65 1.63 -6.74
N SER A 14 14.52 1.28 -5.79
CA SER A 14 15.99 1.38 -5.96
C SER A 14 16.61 0.26 -6.80
N ILE A 15 15.91 -0.86 -6.97
CA ILE A 15 16.39 -2.00 -7.78
C ILE A 15 15.73 -2.08 -9.16
N ASN A 16 15.02 -1.05 -9.56
CA ASN A 16 14.40 -1.02 -10.88
C ASN A 16 15.44 -0.99 -12.02
N ILE A 17 16.62 -0.46 -11.73
CA ILE A 17 17.81 -0.55 -12.59
C ILE A 17 18.95 -1.09 -11.72
N LEU A 18 19.42 -2.29 -12.05
CA LEU A 18 20.57 -2.92 -11.42
C LEU A 18 21.73 -3.00 -12.42
N THR A 19 22.91 -2.63 -11.95
CA THR A 19 24.15 -2.75 -12.73
C THR A 19 25.02 -3.82 -12.11
N LEU A 20 25.60 -4.69 -12.91
CA LEU A 20 26.58 -5.67 -12.49
C LEU A 20 27.83 -5.46 -13.33
N SER A 21 28.97 -5.30 -12.69
CA SER A 21 30.28 -5.11 -13.34
C SER A 21 31.23 -6.26 -13.01
N GLY A 22 32.29 -6.39 -13.82
CA GLY A 22 33.30 -7.42 -13.63
C GLY A 22 32.90 -8.81 -14.16
N ILE A 23 31.95 -8.87 -15.07
CA ILE A 23 31.51 -10.12 -15.72
C ILE A 23 32.53 -10.49 -16.80
N VAL A 24 32.95 -11.76 -16.80
CA VAL A 24 33.81 -12.33 -17.84
C VAL A 24 32.95 -13.11 -18.83
N GLY A 25 33.11 -12.81 -20.11
CA GLY A 25 32.33 -13.42 -21.22
C GLY A 25 31.43 -12.43 -21.93
N ASP A 26 30.84 -12.86 -23.05
CA ASP A 26 29.99 -12.05 -23.91
C ASP A 26 28.51 -12.14 -23.53
N SER A 27 28.14 -13.07 -22.66
CA SER A 27 26.78 -13.28 -22.20
C SER A 27 26.73 -13.71 -20.72
N ALA A 28 25.63 -13.40 -20.06
CA ALA A 28 25.34 -13.84 -18.71
C ALA A 28 23.89 -14.32 -18.60
N PHE A 29 23.65 -15.43 -17.93
CA PHE A 29 22.33 -15.93 -17.60
C PHE A 29 21.91 -15.41 -16.24
N VAL A 30 20.74 -14.80 -16.15
CA VAL A 30 20.22 -14.15 -14.95
C VAL A 30 18.92 -14.79 -14.51
N GLU A 31 18.82 -15.10 -13.24
CA GLU A 31 17.60 -15.59 -12.57
C GLU A 31 17.18 -14.63 -11.46
N LEU A 32 15.88 -14.30 -11.40
CA LEU A 32 15.25 -13.61 -10.26
C LEU A 32 14.32 -14.58 -9.54
N ILE A 33 14.54 -14.75 -8.25
CA ILE A 33 13.74 -15.58 -7.36
C ILE A 33 13.12 -14.68 -6.29
N VAL A 34 11.78 -14.71 -6.16
CA VAL A 34 11.01 -13.94 -5.17
C VAL A 34 10.21 -14.91 -4.32
N ALA A 35 10.35 -14.83 -2.99
CA ALA A 35 9.72 -15.73 -2.03
C ALA A 35 9.92 -17.23 -2.36
N GLY A 36 11.12 -17.58 -2.83
CA GLY A 36 11.47 -18.96 -3.23
C GLY A 36 10.95 -19.40 -4.60
N LYS A 37 10.23 -18.56 -5.32
CA LYS A 37 9.69 -18.86 -6.66
C LYS A 37 10.52 -18.17 -7.73
N LEU A 38 10.93 -18.92 -8.77
CA LEU A 38 11.57 -18.35 -9.96
C LEU A 38 10.54 -17.51 -10.72
N ILE A 39 10.82 -16.21 -10.87
CA ILE A 39 9.94 -15.23 -11.52
C ILE A 39 10.43 -14.92 -12.92
N PHE A 40 11.76 -14.84 -13.07
CA PHE A 40 12.39 -14.45 -14.30
C PHE A 40 13.67 -15.25 -14.52
N SER A 41 13.94 -15.65 -15.76
CA SER A 41 15.22 -16.21 -16.18
C SER A 41 15.45 -15.90 -17.66
N ASP A 42 16.59 -15.30 -17.98
CA ASP A 42 16.97 -14.99 -19.36
C ASP A 42 18.48 -14.79 -19.51
N SER A 43 18.95 -14.79 -20.77
CA SER A 43 20.35 -14.54 -21.12
C SER A 43 20.49 -13.12 -21.69
N PHE A 44 21.50 -12.41 -21.18
CA PHE A 44 21.81 -11.04 -21.56
C PHE A 44 23.18 -10.94 -22.19
N ALA A 45 23.33 -10.03 -23.15
CA ALA A 45 24.63 -9.65 -23.67
C ALA A 45 25.39 -8.83 -22.62
N VAL A 46 26.66 -9.11 -22.45
CA VAL A 46 27.57 -8.37 -21.58
C VAL A 46 28.37 -7.38 -22.45
N LEU A 47 28.32 -6.11 -22.10
CA LEU A 47 29.03 -5.05 -22.81
C LEU A 47 30.13 -4.48 -21.90
N ASP A 48 31.37 -4.52 -22.38
CA ASP A 48 32.55 -4.02 -21.62
C ASP A 48 32.66 -4.58 -20.21
N GLY A 49 32.29 -5.85 -20.01
CA GLY A 49 32.31 -6.52 -18.71
C GLY A 49 31.21 -6.05 -17.74
N ALA A 50 30.18 -5.37 -18.25
CA ALA A 50 29.05 -4.88 -17.46
C ALA A 50 27.71 -5.36 -18.06
N LEU A 51 26.73 -5.47 -17.18
CA LEU A 51 25.34 -5.82 -17.49
C LEU A 51 24.41 -4.85 -16.78
N GLU A 52 23.42 -4.31 -17.48
CA GLU A 52 22.32 -3.55 -16.90
C GLU A 52 21.03 -4.35 -16.96
N LEU A 53 20.37 -4.47 -15.81
CA LEU A 53 19.10 -5.18 -15.64
C LEU A 53 18.01 -4.16 -15.34
N TRP A 54 16.97 -4.14 -16.15
CA TRP A 54 15.88 -3.18 -16.09
C TRP A 54 14.58 -3.80 -15.57
N ASN A 55 13.75 -3.00 -14.90
CA ASN A 55 12.40 -3.36 -14.42
C ASN A 55 12.39 -4.46 -13.34
N PHE A 56 13.49 -4.71 -12.66
CA PHE A 56 13.55 -5.74 -11.61
C PHE A 56 12.67 -5.39 -10.41
N GLY A 57 12.61 -4.11 -10.04
CA GLY A 57 11.71 -3.63 -8.98
C GLY A 57 10.25 -3.92 -9.29
N ASP A 58 9.81 -3.63 -10.50
CA ASP A 58 8.43 -3.89 -10.95
C ASP A 58 8.11 -5.38 -10.96
N MET A 59 9.04 -6.23 -11.42
CA MET A 59 8.88 -7.69 -11.37
C MET A 59 8.73 -8.21 -9.93
N VAL A 60 9.48 -7.63 -8.98
CA VAL A 60 9.35 -7.97 -7.56
C VAL A 60 7.99 -7.52 -7.02
N ILE A 61 7.53 -6.30 -7.35
CA ILE A 61 6.22 -5.78 -6.93
C ILE A 61 5.10 -6.71 -7.41
N ASP A 62 5.12 -7.11 -8.69
CA ASP A 62 4.11 -8.00 -9.26
C ASP A 62 4.12 -9.39 -8.62
N ALA A 63 5.31 -9.91 -8.33
CA ALA A 63 5.47 -11.22 -7.71
C ALA A 63 5.19 -11.24 -6.21
N ALA A 64 5.34 -10.12 -5.52
CA ALA A 64 5.14 -10.00 -4.08
C ALA A 64 3.67 -10.22 -3.66
N GLY A 65 2.72 -9.85 -4.53
CA GLY A 65 1.29 -9.87 -4.19
C GLY A 65 1.02 -9.04 -2.93
N ASP A 66 0.54 -9.72 -1.89
CA ASP A 66 0.23 -9.08 -0.60
C ASP A 66 1.41 -9.03 0.38
N ALA A 67 2.57 -9.56 0.03
CA ALA A 67 3.74 -9.52 0.91
C ALA A 67 4.29 -8.09 1.02
N VAL A 68 4.60 -7.68 2.26
CA VAL A 68 5.19 -6.36 2.54
C VAL A 68 6.67 -6.35 2.17
N ALA A 69 7.40 -7.40 2.54
CA ALA A 69 8.82 -7.50 2.31
C ALA A 69 9.22 -8.93 1.91
N PRO A 70 9.08 -9.31 0.62
CA PRO A 70 9.49 -10.63 0.16
C PRO A 70 11.02 -10.81 0.23
N SER A 71 11.46 -12.04 0.53
CA SER A 71 12.86 -12.43 0.32
C SER A 71 13.13 -12.61 -1.17
N CYS A 72 14.22 -12.04 -1.65
CA CYS A 72 14.62 -12.08 -3.05
C CYS A 72 16.03 -12.64 -3.18
N SER A 73 16.32 -13.26 -4.32
CA SER A 73 17.67 -13.56 -4.73
C SER A 73 17.84 -13.38 -6.23
N ILE A 74 18.98 -12.84 -6.62
CA ILE A 74 19.42 -12.73 -8.01
C ILE A 74 20.61 -13.65 -8.17
N ARG A 75 20.58 -14.50 -9.19
CA ARG A 75 21.69 -15.35 -9.59
C ARG A 75 22.13 -14.95 -10.99
N VAL A 76 23.41 -14.75 -11.15
CA VAL A 76 24.02 -14.43 -12.42
C VAL A 76 25.09 -15.48 -12.70
N SER A 77 25.03 -16.14 -13.85
CA SER A 77 25.98 -17.15 -14.29
C SER A 77 26.59 -16.71 -15.62
N ALA A 78 27.93 -16.67 -15.69
CA ALA A 78 28.71 -16.33 -16.87
C ALA A 78 29.93 -17.26 -16.99
N ASP A 79 30.69 -17.17 -18.09
CA ASP A 79 31.85 -18.05 -18.36
C ASP A 79 32.94 -18.02 -17.27
N GLY A 80 33.06 -16.91 -16.56
CA GLY A 80 34.01 -16.72 -15.46
C GLY A 80 33.54 -17.17 -14.07
N GLY A 81 32.31 -17.70 -13.96
CA GLY A 81 31.71 -18.12 -12.69
C GLY A 81 30.31 -17.56 -12.48
N GLY A 82 29.78 -17.75 -11.25
CA GLY A 82 28.45 -17.27 -10.87
C GLY A 82 28.49 -16.34 -9.65
N LEU A 83 27.59 -15.34 -9.64
CA LEU A 83 27.29 -14.48 -8.51
C LEU A 83 25.88 -14.76 -8.01
N GLY A 84 25.71 -14.92 -6.70
CA GLY A 84 24.38 -15.02 -6.07
C GLY A 84 24.26 -13.99 -4.96
N VAL A 85 23.26 -13.11 -5.08
CA VAL A 85 22.96 -12.09 -4.05
C VAL A 85 21.56 -12.33 -3.51
N SER A 86 21.43 -12.36 -2.18
CA SER A 86 20.13 -12.49 -1.51
C SER A 86 19.86 -11.25 -0.66
N PHE A 87 18.64 -10.74 -0.74
CA PHE A 87 18.23 -9.53 -0.05
C PHE A 87 16.74 -9.59 0.30
N ILE A 88 16.28 -8.66 1.11
CA ILE A 88 14.87 -8.39 1.36
C ILE A 88 14.48 -7.19 0.54
N ALA A 89 13.45 -7.32 -0.29
CA ALA A 89 12.87 -6.20 -1.02
C ALA A 89 11.67 -5.65 -0.25
N VAL A 90 11.76 -4.40 0.21
CA VAL A 90 10.58 -3.69 0.71
C VAL A 90 9.80 -3.21 -0.51
N VAL A 91 8.57 -3.68 -0.66
CA VAL A 91 7.71 -3.27 -1.78
C VAL A 91 7.43 -1.77 -1.69
N THR A 92 7.81 -1.00 -2.71
CA THR A 92 7.61 0.46 -2.75
C THR A 92 7.06 0.87 -4.10
N ARG A 93 5.98 1.66 -4.09
CA ARG A 93 5.31 2.16 -5.31
C ARG A 93 5.59 3.62 -5.62
N ILE A 94 6.44 4.22 -4.81
CA ILE A 94 7.00 5.57 -4.99
C ILE A 94 8.50 5.49 -4.83
N ASP A 95 9.18 6.46 -5.37
CA ASP A 95 10.60 6.62 -5.12
C ASP A 95 10.80 7.10 -3.68
N LEU A 96 11.50 6.29 -2.88
CA LEU A 96 11.86 6.62 -1.50
C LEU A 96 13.31 7.14 -1.38
N ASP A 97 14.02 7.24 -2.50
CA ASP A 97 15.37 7.81 -2.51
C ASP A 97 15.29 9.33 -2.45
N TYR A 98 15.51 9.89 -1.28
CA TYR A 98 15.61 11.31 -1.07
C TYR A 98 17.09 11.73 -0.96
N GLU A 99 17.56 12.55 -1.90
CA GLU A 99 18.95 13.05 -1.95
C GLU A 99 20.03 11.94 -1.93
N GLY A 100 19.78 10.80 -2.56
CA GLY A 100 20.72 9.68 -2.61
C GLY A 100 20.80 8.87 -1.31
N LYS A 101 19.83 9.03 -0.40
CA LYS A 101 19.76 8.29 0.86
C LYS A 101 18.55 7.37 0.90
N LEU A 102 18.81 6.08 1.07
CA LEU A 102 17.75 5.11 1.32
C LEU A 102 17.16 5.28 2.72
N PRO A 103 15.85 5.01 2.91
CA PRO A 103 15.23 4.99 4.22
C PRO A 103 15.93 3.99 5.16
N ASP A 104 16.08 4.35 6.42
CA ASP A 104 16.54 3.42 7.46
C ASP A 104 15.38 2.54 7.94
N PHE A 105 15.19 1.41 7.29
CA PHE A 105 14.15 0.44 7.64
C PHE A 105 14.37 -0.24 9.01
N ASN A 106 15.59 -0.18 9.58
CA ASN A 106 15.84 -0.74 10.90
C ASN A 106 15.31 0.15 12.03
N SER A 107 15.18 1.45 11.78
CA SER A 107 14.80 2.43 12.80
C SER A 107 13.35 2.93 12.67
N ASN A 108 12.64 2.59 11.58
CA ASN A 108 11.31 3.10 11.31
C ASN A 108 10.31 1.98 11.04
N PHE A 109 9.03 2.23 11.32
CA PHE A 109 7.91 1.46 10.80
C PHE A 109 7.69 1.79 9.32
N LEU A 110 6.98 0.91 8.62
CA LEU A 110 6.59 1.07 7.21
C LEU A 110 5.23 1.78 7.08
N ASP A 111 5.05 2.83 7.83
CA ASP A 111 3.87 3.69 7.83
C ASP A 111 4.13 5.01 7.07
N SER A 112 3.08 5.68 6.70
CA SER A 112 3.18 6.97 5.99
C SER A 112 3.30 8.16 6.94
N SER A 113 3.11 7.98 8.25
CA SER A 113 3.19 9.04 9.26
C SER A 113 3.65 8.49 10.59
N ALA A 114 4.48 9.23 11.31
CA ALA A 114 4.93 8.87 12.66
C ALA A 114 3.83 9.01 13.74
N VAL A 115 2.69 9.62 13.41
CA VAL A 115 1.57 9.83 14.33
C VAL A 115 0.26 9.48 13.62
N THR A 116 -0.52 8.58 14.20
CA THR A 116 -1.87 8.24 13.73
C THR A 116 -2.92 8.85 14.65
N LEU A 117 -3.85 9.61 14.08
CA LEU A 117 -5.05 10.08 14.78
C LEU A 117 -6.18 9.07 14.58
N ALA A 118 -6.75 8.58 15.68
CA ALA A 118 -7.78 7.54 15.63
C ALA A 118 -8.83 7.69 16.72
N PRO A 119 -10.07 7.20 16.53
CA PRO A 119 -11.07 7.15 17.61
C PRO A 119 -10.74 6.06 18.64
N PRO A 120 -11.34 6.11 19.86
CA PRO A 120 -11.25 5.04 20.84
C PRO A 120 -11.73 3.70 20.28
N GLY A 121 -11.03 2.62 20.63
CA GLY A 121 -11.34 1.27 20.15
C GLY A 121 -11.07 1.04 18.65
N ALA A 122 -10.44 1.97 17.96
CA ALA A 122 -10.18 1.90 16.54
C ALA A 122 -9.19 0.80 16.21
N ARG A 123 -9.46 0.08 15.12
CA ARG A 123 -8.51 -0.89 14.58
C ARG A 123 -7.34 -0.18 13.90
N THR A 124 -6.13 -0.68 14.12
CA THR A 124 -4.92 -0.12 13.50
C THR A 124 -3.95 -1.21 13.09
N ALA A 125 -2.93 -0.84 12.33
CA ALA A 125 -1.86 -1.73 11.94
C ALA A 125 -0.53 -0.99 11.87
N LEU A 126 0.57 -1.70 12.18
CA LEU A 126 1.94 -1.28 11.97
C LEU A 126 2.71 -2.40 11.31
N ALA A 127 3.64 -2.06 10.43
CA ALA A 127 4.55 -3.02 9.84
C ALA A 127 6.01 -2.57 10.02
N ALA A 128 6.91 -3.52 10.21
CA ALA A 128 8.33 -3.26 10.36
C ALA A 128 9.15 -4.33 9.65
N VAL A 129 10.32 -3.94 9.13
CA VAL A 129 11.31 -4.84 8.56
C VAL A 129 12.67 -4.50 9.14
N GLY A 130 13.50 -5.49 9.39
CA GLY A 130 14.84 -5.26 9.93
C GLY A 130 15.59 -6.54 10.24
N SER A 131 16.90 -6.41 10.47
CA SER A 131 17.75 -7.52 10.88
C SER A 131 17.34 -8.11 12.23
N ASP A 132 16.91 -7.27 13.16
CA ASP A 132 16.42 -7.64 14.49
C ASP A 132 15.20 -8.58 14.42
N ILE A 133 14.25 -8.34 13.50
CA ILE A 133 13.08 -9.20 13.29
C ILE A 133 13.48 -10.58 12.75
N ARG A 134 14.51 -10.64 11.92
CA ARG A 134 15.04 -11.90 11.36
C ARG A 134 15.79 -12.73 12.39
N GLU A 135 16.61 -12.10 13.22
CA GLU A 135 17.52 -12.77 14.15
C GLU A 135 16.81 -13.23 15.42
N THR A 136 15.90 -12.43 15.94
CA THR A 136 15.21 -12.70 17.21
C THR A 136 13.86 -13.39 17.06
N GLY A 137 13.38 -13.55 15.85
CA GLY A 137 12.02 -13.99 15.56
C GLY A 137 11.05 -12.82 15.54
N LEU A 138 9.79 -13.08 15.87
CA LEU A 138 8.73 -12.07 15.85
C LEU A 138 8.56 -11.46 17.26
N PRO A 139 9.22 -10.33 17.59
CA PRO A 139 9.08 -9.73 18.91
C PRO A 139 7.67 -9.14 19.07
N PRO A 140 7.08 -9.15 20.29
CA PRO A 140 5.83 -8.48 20.55
C PRO A 140 6.00 -6.95 20.48
N LEU A 141 5.00 -6.27 19.92
CA LEU A 141 4.89 -4.81 19.95
C LEU A 141 4.37 -4.39 21.32
N SER A 142 5.03 -3.43 21.96
CA SER A 142 4.58 -2.84 23.24
C SER A 142 3.80 -1.56 22.97
N LEU A 143 2.56 -1.47 23.44
CA LEU A 143 1.74 -0.26 23.40
C LEU A 143 1.59 0.31 24.81
N SER A 144 2.03 1.53 25.05
CA SER A 144 2.03 2.20 26.34
C SER A 144 1.32 3.56 26.28
N PHE A 145 0.64 3.93 27.36
CA PHE A 145 0.05 5.26 27.50
C PHE A 145 1.14 6.28 27.85
N VAL A 146 1.17 7.41 27.14
CA VAL A 146 2.12 8.50 27.39
C VAL A 146 1.43 9.52 28.31
N ASN A 147 1.92 9.66 29.54
CA ASN A 147 1.40 10.63 30.50
C ASN A 147 2.29 11.86 30.57
N ASP A 148 1.74 13.05 30.88
CA ASP A 148 2.46 14.34 30.94
C ASP A 148 3.53 14.43 32.06
N GLY A 149 3.76 13.38 32.80
CA GLY A 149 4.68 13.36 33.92
C GLY A 149 5.55 12.10 33.95
N SER A 150 6.45 11.93 33.00
CA SER A 150 7.65 11.06 33.04
C SER A 150 7.54 9.58 33.40
N ASP A 151 6.45 9.09 33.97
CA ASP A 151 6.33 7.69 34.33
C ASP A 151 5.37 6.98 33.35
N MET A 152 5.94 6.06 32.56
CA MET A 152 5.14 5.12 31.80
C MET A 152 4.27 4.32 32.77
N ILE A 153 2.95 4.40 32.58
CA ILE A 153 2.02 3.57 33.37
C ILE A 153 2.32 2.11 33.01
N PRO A 154 2.41 1.21 33.99
CA PRO A 154 2.79 -0.19 33.78
C PRO A 154 1.78 -1.02 32.97
N ASP A 155 0.69 -0.48 32.52
CA ASP A 155 -0.27 -1.16 31.63
C ASP A 155 0.18 -1.08 30.17
N SER A 156 1.33 -1.69 29.87
CA SER A 156 1.72 -1.92 28.47
C SER A 156 0.95 -3.11 27.93
N MET A 157 0.19 -2.88 26.89
CA MET A 157 -0.43 -3.94 26.11
C MET A 157 0.63 -4.53 25.17
N LEU A 158 0.80 -5.86 25.19
CA LEU A 158 1.63 -6.57 24.23
C LEU A 158 0.77 -7.05 23.08
N VAL A 159 1.18 -6.71 21.88
CA VAL A 159 0.52 -7.12 20.64
C VAL A 159 1.37 -8.15 19.92
N GLU A 160 0.77 -9.29 19.62
CA GLU A 160 1.40 -10.32 18.81
C GLU A 160 1.32 -9.95 17.32
N GLY A 161 2.41 -10.16 16.60
CA GLY A 161 2.49 -9.90 15.17
C GLY A 161 2.37 -11.17 14.33
N LYS A 162 2.32 -10.98 13.04
CA LYS A 162 2.42 -12.04 12.01
C LYS A 162 3.47 -11.66 10.97
N LEU A 163 4.10 -12.64 10.35
CA LEU A 163 5.05 -12.39 9.27
C LEU A 163 4.32 -12.17 7.94
N SER A 164 4.78 -11.19 7.17
CA SER A 164 4.40 -10.94 5.78
C SER A 164 5.68 -10.84 4.92
N GLY A 165 6.15 -11.99 4.45
CA GLY A 165 7.51 -12.13 3.96
C GLY A 165 8.52 -12.04 5.11
N ALA A 166 9.45 -11.09 5.04
CA ALA A 166 10.41 -10.79 6.10
C ALA A 166 9.98 -9.61 7.00
N ALA A 167 8.80 -9.04 6.77
CA ALA A 167 8.23 -7.99 7.61
C ALA A 167 7.38 -8.58 8.73
N ALA A 168 7.44 -7.95 9.92
CA ALA A 168 6.48 -8.15 10.99
C ALA A 168 5.30 -7.20 10.79
N VAL A 169 4.09 -7.71 10.88
CA VAL A 169 2.84 -6.94 10.78
C VAL A 169 2.03 -7.15 12.06
N TYR A 170 1.65 -6.04 12.68
CA TYR A 170 0.87 -5.99 13.91
C TYR A 170 -0.47 -5.33 13.62
N GLU A 171 -1.57 -6.06 13.81
CA GLU A 171 -2.92 -5.54 13.68
C GLU A 171 -3.61 -5.65 15.04
N PHE A 172 -4.12 -4.54 15.57
CA PHE A 172 -4.70 -4.48 16.90
C PHE A 172 -5.75 -3.38 17.00
N ASP A 173 -6.55 -3.44 18.06
CA ASP A 173 -7.51 -2.41 18.39
C ASP A 173 -6.90 -1.48 19.44
N LEU A 174 -7.02 -0.16 19.23
CA LEU A 174 -6.54 0.85 20.15
C LEU A 174 -7.38 0.86 21.44
N PRO A 175 -6.82 1.30 22.56
CA PRO A 175 -7.57 1.42 23.81
C PRO A 175 -8.79 2.35 23.71
N GLU A 176 -9.83 2.04 24.49
CA GLU A 176 -11.04 2.86 24.59
C GLU A 176 -10.80 4.22 25.28
N LYS A 177 -9.75 4.35 26.06
CA LYS A 177 -9.41 5.58 26.78
C LYS A 177 -8.74 6.58 25.82
N PRO A 178 -9.29 7.80 25.66
CA PRO A 178 -8.62 8.85 24.92
C PRO A 178 -7.27 9.23 25.53
N GLY A 179 -6.30 9.57 24.67
CA GLY A 179 -4.97 9.99 25.09
C GLY A 179 -3.90 9.70 24.05
N LEU A 180 -2.66 9.97 24.39
CA LEU A 180 -1.51 9.68 23.56
C LEU A 180 -0.92 8.32 23.95
N TYR A 181 -0.74 7.46 22.97
CA TYR A 181 -0.13 6.14 23.12
C TYR A 181 1.12 6.05 22.28
N ARG A 182 2.10 5.29 22.74
CA ARG A 182 3.32 5.00 22.03
C ARG A 182 3.44 3.49 21.80
N ALA A 183 3.63 3.10 20.58
CA ALA A 183 3.98 1.75 20.20
C ALA A 183 5.49 1.66 20.02
N ASP A 184 6.08 0.68 20.67
CA ASP A 184 7.53 0.45 20.69
C ASP A 184 7.85 -0.96 20.17
N LEU A 185 8.79 -1.02 19.21
CA LEU A 185 9.36 -2.26 18.70
C LEU A 185 10.88 -2.09 18.52
N GLY A 186 11.64 -2.51 19.52
CA GLY A 186 13.07 -2.24 19.55
C GLY A 186 13.36 -0.74 19.58
N HIS A 187 13.98 -0.23 18.51
CA HIS A 187 14.29 1.20 18.37
C HIS A 187 13.21 1.98 17.62
N ARG A 188 12.18 1.32 17.10
CA ARG A 188 11.09 1.93 16.35
C ARG A 188 10.02 2.43 17.29
N HIS A 189 9.54 3.63 17.01
CA HIS A 189 8.47 4.26 17.77
C HIS A 189 7.39 4.79 16.83
N HIS A 190 6.12 4.60 17.23
CA HIS A 190 4.99 5.20 16.54
C HIS A 190 4.00 5.73 17.59
N PHE A 191 3.36 6.86 17.31
CA PHE A 191 2.42 7.48 18.22
C PHE A 191 0.98 7.39 17.72
N PHE A 192 0.06 7.10 18.64
CA PHE A 192 -1.37 7.12 18.39
C PHE A 192 -2.01 8.18 19.26
N LEU A 193 -2.60 9.21 18.63
CA LEU A 193 -3.46 10.16 19.31
C LEU A 193 -4.90 9.64 19.28
N VAL A 194 -5.34 9.01 20.37
CA VAL A 194 -6.70 8.49 20.51
C VAL A 194 -7.62 9.61 20.99
N ALA A 195 -8.55 10.04 20.15
CA ALA A 195 -9.44 11.16 20.43
C ALA A 195 -10.85 10.92 19.84
N GLN A 196 -11.85 11.59 20.41
CA GLN A 196 -13.21 11.56 19.88
C GLN A 196 -13.27 12.34 18.55
N LEU A 197 -13.37 11.65 17.44
CA LEU A 197 -13.37 12.27 16.10
C LEU A 197 -14.77 12.70 15.62
N GLY A 198 -15.83 12.31 16.34
CA GLY A 198 -17.20 12.46 15.84
C GLY A 198 -17.45 11.57 14.61
N GLU A 199 -18.28 12.05 13.69
CA GLU A 199 -18.57 11.34 12.43
C GLU A 199 -17.32 11.34 11.55
N HIS A 200 -16.85 10.16 11.16
CA HIS A 200 -15.64 9.96 10.36
C HIS A 200 -15.80 8.76 9.42
N HIS A 201 -14.97 8.71 8.40
CA HIS A 201 -14.85 7.59 7.46
C HIS A 201 -13.57 6.81 7.75
N VAL A 202 -13.64 5.50 7.60
CA VAL A 202 -12.49 4.60 7.78
C VAL A 202 -11.96 4.25 6.40
N ILE A 203 -10.74 4.68 6.12
CA ILE A 203 -10.01 4.26 4.93
C ILE A 203 -8.99 3.21 5.36
N PHE A 204 -9.14 1.98 4.89
CA PHE A 204 -8.12 0.96 5.00
C PHE A 204 -7.39 0.88 3.66
N CYS A 205 -6.06 0.90 3.71
CA CYS A 205 -5.25 0.72 2.52
C CYS A 205 -4.03 -0.15 2.79
N ARG A 206 -3.47 -0.70 1.71
CA ARG A 206 -2.06 -1.08 1.68
C ARG A 206 -1.31 0.09 1.10
N ASN A 207 -0.56 0.78 1.94
CA ASN A 207 0.10 2.04 1.59
C ASN A 207 1.16 1.88 0.48
N CYS A 208 1.89 2.92 0.18
CA CYS A 208 2.93 2.91 -0.86
C CYS A 208 4.07 1.89 -0.60
N MET A 209 4.21 1.38 0.61
CA MET A 209 5.14 0.31 1.01
C MET A 209 4.44 -1.05 1.18
N ASN A 210 3.24 -1.21 0.63
CA ASN A 210 2.40 -2.41 0.74
C ASN A 210 2.07 -2.82 2.19
N ALA A 211 2.33 -1.96 3.16
CA ALA A 211 2.00 -2.16 4.56
C ALA A 211 0.52 -1.82 4.82
N PRO A 212 -0.19 -2.58 5.67
CA PRO A 212 -1.57 -2.25 6.03
C PRO A 212 -1.61 -0.98 6.87
N GLU A 213 -2.50 -0.06 6.52
CA GLU A 213 -2.67 1.22 7.19
C GLU A 213 -4.14 1.60 7.29
N TYR A 214 -4.54 2.17 8.44
CA TYR A 214 -5.89 2.67 8.71
C TYR A 214 -5.85 4.18 8.88
N ILE A 215 -6.68 4.89 8.12
CA ILE A 215 -6.80 6.36 8.16
C ILE A 215 -8.24 6.69 8.58
N TYR A 216 -8.39 7.43 9.67
CA TYR A 216 -9.66 7.89 10.20
C TYR A 216 -9.88 9.33 9.77
N LEU A 217 -10.66 9.53 8.71
CA LEU A 217 -10.79 10.82 8.05
C LEU A 217 -12.16 11.45 8.34
N ARG A 218 -12.14 12.62 8.97
CA ARG A 218 -13.33 13.46 9.03
C ARG A 218 -13.46 14.24 7.73
N ALA A 219 -14.39 13.83 6.88
CA ALA A 219 -14.55 14.37 5.54
C ALA A 219 -16.03 14.48 5.16
N LYS A 220 -16.32 15.39 4.24
CA LYS A 220 -17.60 15.39 3.53
C LYS A 220 -17.48 14.39 2.38
N VAL A 221 -18.34 13.38 2.39
CA VAL A 221 -18.41 12.38 1.32
C VAL A 221 -19.73 12.54 0.57
N THR A 222 -19.64 12.69 -0.75
CA THR A 222 -20.79 12.78 -1.63
C THR A 222 -20.77 11.61 -2.60
N LEU A 223 -21.80 10.76 -2.56
CA LEU A 223 -21.97 9.68 -3.52
C LEU A 223 -22.52 10.22 -4.84
N GLN A 224 -21.75 10.16 -5.89
CA GLN A 224 -22.17 10.47 -7.26
C GLN A 224 -22.44 9.16 -8.02
N ARG A 225 -23.50 9.14 -8.80
CA ARG A 225 -23.82 8.02 -9.68
C ARG A 225 -24.02 8.53 -11.09
N THR A 226 -23.14 8.10 -11.99
CA THR A 226 -23.22 8.45 -13.41
C THR A 226 -23.72 7.24 -14.18
N ARG A 227 -24.83 7.45 -14.91
CA ARG A 227 -25.38 6.47 -15.84
C ARG A 227 -25.03 6.87 -17.25
N THR A 228 -24.24 6.05 -17.91
CA THR A 228 -23.95 6.18 -19.36
C THR A 228 -24.76 5.10 -20.10
N VAL A 229 -25.50 5.51 -21.11
CA VAL A 229 -26.33 4.62 -21.93
C VAL A 229 -25.95 4.77 -23.37
N ASN A 230 -25.62 3.65 -24.00
CA ASN A 230 -25.47 3.58 -25.45
C ASN A 230 -26.78 3.14 -26.08
N SER A 231 -27.25 3.91 -27.06
CA SER A 231 -28.47 3.59 -27.79
C SER A 231 -28.23 3.52 -29.30
N ALA A 232 -28.98 2.67 -29.97
CA ALA A 232 -28.96 2.57 -31.43
C ALA A 232 -30.39 2.66 -31.99
N MET A 233 -30.52 3.17 -33.21
CA MET A 233 -31.78 3.15 -33.94
C MET A 233 -31.98 1.77 -34.58
N ILE A 234 -32.95 1.02 -34.06
CA ILE A 234 -33.30 -0.32 -34.60
C ILE A 234 -34.77 -0.28 -34.99
N GLY A 235 -35.04 -0.46 -36.26
CA GLY A 235 -36.43 -0.42 -36.81
C GLY A 235 -37.12 0.93 -36.61
N GLY A 236 -36.40 2.05 -36.70
CA GLY A 236 -36.90 3.40 -36.53
C GLY A 236 -37.18 3.79 -35.07
N ARG A 237 -36.78 2.99 -34.12
CA ARG A 237 -36.89 3.27 -32.68
C ARG A 237 -35.54 3.26 -31.99
N ALA A 238 -35.29 4.21 -31.09
CA ALA A 238 -34.12 4.20 -30.25
C ALA A 238 -34.20 3.05 -29.23
N LYS A 239 -33.23 2.13 -29.24
CA LYS A 239 -33.10 1.07 -28.26
C LYS A 239 -31.77 1.21 -27.52
N GLU A 240 -31.85 1.13 -26.21
CA GLU A 240 -30.66 1.07 -25.33
C GLU A 240 -30.11 -0.35 -25.38
N TYR A 241 -28.83 -0.51 -25.74
CA TYR A 241 -28.18 -1.82 -25.83
C TYR A 241 -27.05 -2.02 -24.81
N ASP A 242 -26.52 -0.93 -24.25
CA ASP A 242 -25.49 -1.00 -23.22
C ASP A 242 -25.72 0.10 -22.19
N MET A 243 -25.52 -0.25 -20.92
CA MET A 243 -25.68 0.66 -19.81
C MET A 243 -24.54 0.48 -18.81
N LYS A 244 -23.75 1.52 -18.63
CA LYS A 244 -22.72 1.58 -17.60
C LYS A 244 -23.19 2.47 -16.45
N LEU A 245 -23.20 1.93 -15.23
CA LEU A 245 -23.43 2.69 -14.01
C LEU A 245 -22.12 2.75 -13.23
N VAL A 246 -21.61 3.95 -13.02
CA VAL A 246 -20.42 4.20 -12.21
C VAL A 246 -20.86 4.89 -10.92
N SER A 247 -20.40 4.37 -9.79
CA SER A 247 -20.61 4.99 -8.48
C SER A 247 -19.27 5.49 -7.96
N GLU A 248 -19.21 6.77 -7.63
CA GLU A 248 -18.01 7.45 -7.18
C GLU A 248 -18.28 8.20 -5.88
N TYR A 249 -17.33 8.13 -4.95
CA TYR A 249 -17.30 9.03 -3.81
C TYR A 249 -16.45 10.24 -4.15
N GLU A 250 -17.01 11.42 -4.05
CA GLU A 250 -16.27 12.67 -3.95
C GLU A 250 -16.01 12.95 -2.47
N VAL A 251 -14.75 12.88 -2.06
CA VAL A 251 -14.30 13.08 -0.67
C VAL A 251 -13.63 14.43 -0.59
N SER A 252 -14.06 15.27 0.36
CA SER A 252 -13.49 16.58 0.62
C SER A 252 -13.26 16.75 2.12
N ALA A 253 -12.02 16.99 2.49
CA ALA A 253 -11.61 17.23 3.87
C ALA A 253 -10.77 18.51 3.96
N SER A 254 -11.00 19.29 5.01
CA SER A 254 -10.28 20.53 5.30
C SER A 254 -9.83 20.54 6.77
N GLY A 255 -8.83 21.35 7.07
CA GLY A 255 -8.31 21.44 8.43
C GLY A 255 -7.55 20.18 8.87
N LEU A 256 -6.88 19.51 7.92
CA LEU A 256 -6.12 18.29 8.20
C LEU A 256 -4.76 18.66 8.80
N PRO A 257 -4.38 18.06 9.95
CA PRO A 257 -3.01 18.08 10.41
C PRO A 257 -2.10 17.30 9.45
N GLU A 258 -0.81 17.58 9.46
CA GLU A 258 0.18 16.92 8.61
C GLU A 258 0.14 15.38 8.75
N SER A 259 -0.06 14.88 9.96
CA SER A 259 -0.16 13.45 10.27
C SER A 259 -1.32 12.74 9.56
N LEU A 260 -2.38 13.43 9.17
CA LEU A 260 -3.46 12.90 8.34
C LEU A 260 -3.28 13.24 6.87
N PHE A 261 -2.70 14.40 6.59
CA PHE A 261 -2.48 14.85 5.21
C PHE A 261 -1.53 13.93 4.44
N ILE A 262 -0.40 13.54 5.05
CA ILE A 262 0.60 12.70 4.39
C ILE A 262 0.00 11.34 3.96
N PRO A 263 -0.63 10.53 4.86
CA PRO A 263 -1.23 9.27 4.44
C PRO A 263 -2.29 9.43 3.35
N VAL A 264 -3.13 10.46 3.44
CA VAL A 264 -4.15 10.73 2.42
C VAL A 264 -3.52 11.11 1.09
N SER A 265 -2.45 11.91 1.09
CA SER A 265 -1.74 12.32 -0.14
C SER A 265 -1.09 11.14 -0.88
N LEU A 266 -0.76 10.07 -0.17
CA LEU A 266 -0.15 8.85 -0.71
C LEU A 266 -1.18 7.79 -1.17
N LEU A 267 -2.48 7.99 -0.96
CA LEU A 267 -3.52 7.05 -1.39
C LEU A 267 -3.44 6.62 -2.87
N PRO A 268 -3.11 7.51 -3.84
CA PRO A 268 -2.99 7.08 -5.24
C PRO A 268 -1.90 6.03 -5.49
N SER A 269 -0.89 5.95 -4.63
CA SER A 269 0.20 4.97 -4.70
C SER A 269 -0.08 3.69 -3.90
N ALA A 270 -1.20 3.61 -3.20
CA ALA A 270 -1.61 2.41 -2.46
C ALA A 270 -1.98 1.26 -3.40
N SER A 271 -1.63 0.03 -3.02
CA SER A 271 -1.94 -1.16 -3.83
C SER A 271 -3.39 -1.61 -3.72
N SER A 272 -4.02 -1.32 -2.61
CA SER A 272 -5.45 -1.59 -2.39
C SER A 272 -6.04 -0.57 -1.42
N ILE A 273 -7.28 -0.17 -1.66
CA ILE A 273 -7.99 0.81 -0.84
C ILE A 273 -9.40 0.31 -0.60
N SER A 274 -9.91 0.52 0.60
CA SER A 274 -11.34 0.43 0.89
C SER A 274 -11.78 1.64 1.73
N ILE A 275 -12.99 2.12 1.49
CA ILE A 275 -13.61 3.21 2.25
C ILE A 275 -14.86 2.63 2.91
N ASP A 276 -14.92 2.69 4.24
CA ASP A 276 -15.99 2.07 5.05
C ASP A 276 -16.26 0.60 4.68
N GLY A 277 -15.17 -0.14 4.42
CA GLY A 277 -15.20 -1.55 4.04
C GLY A 277 -15.60 -1.82 2.59
N VAL A 278 -15.83 -0.79 1.77
CA VAL A 278 -16.11 -0.95 0.33
C VAL A 278 -14.83 -0.76 -0.47
N PRO A 279 -14.36 -1.76 -1.24
CA PRO A 279 -13.19 -1.60 -2.09
C PRO A 279 -13.35 -0.45 -3.08
N ALA A 280 -12.32 0.36 -3.21
CA ALA A 280 -12.31 1.57 -4.03
C ALA A 280 -10.96 1.76 -4.75
N ALA A 281 -11.00 2.53 -5.83
CA ALA A 281 -9.79 3.03 -6.50
C ALA A 281 -9.82 4.56 -6.43
N VAL A 282 -8.77 5.17 -5.92
CA VAL A 282 -8.64 6.64 -5.85
C VAL A 282 -8.14 7.17 -7.17
N SER A 283 -8.84 8.17 -7.69
CA SER A 283 -8.46 8.96 -8.85
C SER A 283 -8.54 10.46 -8.50
N GLU A 284 -7.80 11.27 -9.23
CA GLU A 284 -7.83 12.73 -9.13
C GLU A 284 -7.67 13.28 -7.70
N LEU A 285 -6.58 12.97 -7.04
CA LEU A 285 -6.24 13.61 -5.76
C LEU A 285 -5.74 15.04 -6.00
N LYS A 286 -6.38 16.00 -5.37
CA LYS A 286 -5.96 17.41 -5.28
C LYS A 286 -5.68 17.74 -3.83
N THR A 287 -4.50 18.25 -3.57
CA THR A 287 -4.07 18.66 -2.23
C THR A 287 -3.70 20.13 -2.26
N GLN A 288 -4.08 20.86 -1.23
CA GLN A 288 -3.76 22.28 -1.09
C GLN A 288 -3.33 22.57 0.35
N LEU A 289 -2.24 23.29 0.51
CA LEU A 289 -1.82 23.87 1.79
C LEU A 289 -2.50 25.23 1.94
N SER A 290 -3.33 25.41 2.96
CA SER A 290 -3.85 26.72 3.32
C SER A 290 -2.81 27.45 4.16
N ARG A 291 -2.24 28.55 3.65
CA ARG A 291 -1.25 29.37 4.33
C ARG A 291 -1.84 30.45 5.24
N GLU A 292 -3.15 30.64 5.22
CA GLU A 292 -3.78 31.80 5.87
C GLU A 292 -4.13 31.57 7.35
N SER A 293 -4.17 30.34 7.83
CA SER A 293 -4.38 30.05 9.25
C SER A 293 -3.86 28.64 9.60
N ASP A 294 -2.86 28.59 10.46
CA ASP A 294 -2.45 27.44 11.27
C ASP A 294 -1.91 26.19 10.54
N GLU A 295 -1.31 26.34 9.36
CA GLU A 295 -0.64 25.23 8.62
C GLU A 295 -1.53 24.00 8.43
N LEU A 296 -2.84 24.19 8.23
CA LEU A 296 -3.77 23.12 7.97
C LEU A 296 -3.91 22.85 6.48
N PHE A 297 -4.06 21.57 6.15
CA PHE A 297 -4.14 21.11 4.78
C PHE A 297 -5.60 20.87 4.36
N GLU A 298 -5.84 20.96 3.07
CA GLU A 298 -7.07 20.55 2.42
C GLU A 298 -6.78 19.44 1.41
N CYS A 299 -7.65 18.47 1.31
CA CYS A 299 -7.60 17.47 0.27
C CYS A 299 -8.97 17.22 -0.33
N LYS A 300 -8.97 16.95 -1.63
CA LYS A 300 -10.14 16.53 -2.38
C LYS A 300 -9.75 15.40 -3.32
N PHE A 301 -10.49 14.30 -3.29
CA PHE A 301 -10.27 13.19 -4.20
C PHE A 301 -11.56 12.49 -4.59
N THR A 302 -11.51 11.81 -5.72
CA THR A 302 -12.58 10.94 -6.19
C THR A 302 -12.18 9.48 -6.02
N ALA A 303 -13.06 8.68 -5.44
CA ALA A 303 -12.87 7.25 -5.28
C ALA A 303 -13.96 6.47 -6.02
N THR A 304 -13.57 5.72 -7.04
CA THR A 304 -14.48 4.83 -7.78
C THR A 304 -14.68 3.55 -6.99
N LEU A 305 -15.94 3.22 -6.69
CA LEU A 305 -16.28 2.03 -5.91
C LEU A 305 -16.32 0.78 -6.80
N SER A 306 -15.66 -0.28 -6.37
CA SER A 306 -15.66 -1.56 -7.09
C SER A 306 -16.97 -2.33 -6.99
N ARG A 307 -17.87 -1.96 -6.06
CA ARG A 307 -19.21 -2.50 -5.95
C ARG A 307 -20.22 -1.47 -6.42
N ASN A 308 -21.06 -1.85 -7.39
CA ASN A 308 -22.33 -1.18 -7.58
C ASN A 308 -23.13 -1.36 -6.28
N LEU A 309 -23.33 -0.28 -5.51
CA LEU A 309 -24.18 -0.26 -4.32
C LEU A 309 -25.66 -0.43 -4.71
N LEU A 310 -25.94 -1.40 -5.56
CA LEU A 310 -27.29 -1.84 -5.85
C LEU A 310 -27.74 -2.69 -4.67
N THR A 311 -28.83 -2.31 -4.05
CA THR A 311 -29.45 -3.14 -3.02
C THR A 311 -29.73 -4.54 -3.57
N PRO A 312 -29.74 -5.60 -2.75
CA PRO A 312 -30.08 -6.96 -3.19
C PRO A 312 -31.38 -7.05 -3.99
N ALA A 313 -32.37 -6.20 -3.68
CA ALA A 313 -33.62 -6.09 -4.43
C ALA A 313 -33.41 -5.63 -5.88
N ASN A 314 -32.46 -4.71 -6.13
CA ASN A 314 -32.14 -4.27 -7.48
C ASN A 314 -31.30 -5.30 -8.25
N ALA A 315 -30.47 -6.09 -7.57
CA ALA A 315 -29.75 -7.20 -8.19
C ALA A 315 -30.71 -8.32 -8.61
N ALA A 316 -31.70 -8.64 -7.79
CA ALA A 316 -32.76 -9.60 -8.12
C ALA A 316 -33.67 -9.12 -9.28
N ALA A 317 -33.95 -7.81 -9.33
CA ALA A 317 -34.70 -7.22 -10.45
C ALA A 317 -33.93 -7.29 -11.78
N ARG A 318 -32.59 -7.07 -11.74
CA ARG A 318 -31.73 -7.23 -12.94
C ARG A 318 -31.70 -8.67 -13.46
N SER A 319 -31.61 -9.66 -12.58
CA SER A 319 -31.64 -11.06 -13.00
C SER A 319 -32.97 -11.47 -13.64
N ARG A 320 -34.07 -10.81 -13.26
CA ARG A 320 -35.39 -11.01 -13.88
C ARG A 320 -35.53 -10.33 -15.24
N ILE A 321 -34.96 -9.14 -15.40
CA ILE A 321 -35.03 -8.39 -16.68
C ILE A 321 -34.24 -9.11 -17.78
N PHE A 322 -33.08 -9.70 -17.44
CA PHE A 322 -32.28 -10.47 -18.41
C PHE A 322 -32.84 -11.88 -18.70
N ARG A 323 -33.59 -12.48 -17.76
CA ARG A 323 -34.16 -13.82 -17.99
C ARG A 323 -35.43 -13.85 -18.85
N THR A 324 -36.11 -12.74 -19.03
CA THR A 324 -37.42 -12.68 -19.71
C THR A 324 -37.36 -12.03 -21.08
N GLN A 325 -36.21 -11.53 -21.55
CA GLN A 325 -36.12 -10.84 -22.85
C GLN A 325 -35.25 -11.50 -23.92
N PHE A 326 -34.64 -12.62 -23.63
CA PHE A 326 -34.04 -13.44 -24.68
C PHE A 326 -35.05 -14.51 -25.09
N ASP A 327 -35.85 -14.15 -26.07
CA ASP A 327 -36.66 -15.09 -26.81
C ASP A 327 -35.70 -15.94 -27.69
N PRO A 328 -35.60 -17.27 -27.49
CA PRO A 328 -34.74 -18.13 -28.29
C PRO A 328 -35.15 -18.27 -29.77
N SER A 329 -36.21 -17.58 -30.20
CA SER A 329 -36.67 -17.59 -31.58
C SER A 329 -35.95 -16.61 -32.52
N PHE A 330 -34.95 -15.89 -32.05
CA PHE A 330 -34.02 -15.14 -32.90
C PHE A 330 -32.77 -15.98 -33.22
N ASN A 331 -32.95 -17.03 -34.01
CA ASN A 331 -31.93 -17.64 -34.85
C ASN A 331 -32.33 -17.45 -36.31
#